data_3486205b475023c49abf2c4de1caeab3
#
_entry.id   3486205b475023c49abf2c4de1caeab3
#
_cell.length_a   1.000
_cell.length_b   1.000
_cell.length_c   1.000
_cell.angle_alpha   90.00
_cell.angle_beta   90.00
_cell.angle_gamma   90.00
#
_symmetry.space_group_name_H-M   'P 1'
#
loop_
_entity.id
_entity.type
_entity.pdbx_description
1 polymer ?
#
loop_
_entity_poly.entity_id
_entity_poly.type
_entity_poly.pdbx_seq_one_letter_code
_entity_poly.pdbx_strand_id
1 'polypeptide(L)'
;MKWIYRLGFLLLLFFVLFLFWKLRPIWLPICLIIGKVLIPFGIAAFISYLLHPVVEKLQQKGLNRSLSIILIYVLFFGGVGFAIYKAMPVIMRELEDLMMSTPYLADQYTDILQVINEKTSSWPIQFQSRIQEAIVFFEERIEVLLMNAMEYAVQLPDFILLFALVPLVAFYLLKDWFLIKKAAWNLTPNKVRRQGASFMRDIEKSLGSYIRGQVLVCFIIGVLSAILLWVIHVKYSLLLGIIIGITNVIPYFGPIIGAVPAILIAAATSTKQVIWVAVIVFGLQFVE
;
A
#
# COMPACT_ATOMS: atom_id res chain seq x y z
N MET A 1 -25.10 -23.28 43.73
CA MET A 1 -25.80 -22.27 42.89
C MET A 1 -24.89 -21.49 41.96
N LYS A 2 -23.75 -20.88 42.36
CA LYS A 2 -22.89 -20.06 41.49
C LYS A 2 -22.35 -20.80 40.25
N TRP A 3 -22.11 -22.11 40.33
CA TRP A 3 -21.64 -22.95 39.23
C TRP A 3 -22.69 -23.16 38.12
N ILE A 4 -23.95 -23.30 38.48
CA ILE A 4 -25.08 -23.48 37.55
C ILE A 4 -25.27 -22.21 36.71
N TYR A 5 -25.18 -21.02 37.34
CA TYR A 5 -25.26 -19.74 36.65
C TYR A 5 -24.09 -19.55 35.66
N ARG A 6 -22.86 -19.96 36.03
CA ARG A 6 -21.71 -19.90 35.15
C ARG A 6 -21.84 -20.84 33.94
N LEU A 7 -22.35 -22.06 34.19
CA LEU A 7 -22.58 -23.04 33.13
C LEU A 7 -23.68 -22.57 32.17
N GLY A 8 -24.78 -22.04 32.71
CA GLY A 8 -25.85 -21.42 31.92
C GLY A 8 -25.39 -20.24 31.09
N PHE A 9 -24.54 -19.36 31.67
CA PHE A 9 -23.94 -18.25 30.94
C PHE A 9 -23.02 -18.72 29.81
N LEU A 10 -22.17 -19.73 30.05
CA LEU A 10 -21.31 -20.33 29.03
C LEU A 10 -22.12 -20.96 27.90
N LEU A 11 -23.16 -21.72 28.21
CA LEU A 11 -24.04 -22.31 27.20
C LEU A 11 -24.73 -21.22 26.36
N LEU A 12 -25.23 -20.17 26.99
CA LEU A 12 -25.84 -19.05 26.29
C LEU A 12 -24.82 -18.31 25.41
N LEU A 13 -23.60 -18.11 25.90
CA LEU A 13 -22.53 -17.52 25.13
C LEU A 13 -22.18 -18.38 23.89
N PHE A 14 -22.00 -19.69 24.04
CA PHE A 14 -21.73 -20.60 22.92
C PHE A 14 -22.90 -20.65 21.94
N PHE A 15 -24.13 -20.61 22.43
CA PHE A 15 -25.32 -20.57 21.57
C PHE A 15 -25.38 -19.27 20.74
N VAL A 16 -25.09 -18.12 21.35
CA VAL A 16 -25.01 -16.83 20.64
C VAL A 16 -23.88 -16.84 19.60
N LEU A 17 -22.70 -17.35 19.95
CA LEU A 17 -21.58 -17.49 19.00
C LEU A 17 -21.92 -18.44 17.85
N PHE A 18 -22.60 -19.54 18.13
CA PHE A 18 -23.05 -20.48 17.12
C PHE A 18 -24.08 -19.85 16.18
N LEU A 19 -25.06 -19.12 16.72
CA LEU A 19 -26.02 -18.36 15.90
C LEU A 19 -25.33 -17.30 15.05
N PHE A 20 -24.38 -16.56 15.61
CA PHE A 20 -23.60 -15.56 14.90
C PHE A 20 -22.82 -16.21 13.74
N TRP A 21 -22.20 -17.36 13.97
CA TRP A 21 -21.53 -18.12 12.93
C TRP A 21 -22.48 -18.65 11.85
N LYS A 22 -23.64 -19.19 12.26
CA LYS A 22 -24.66 -19.71 11.34
C LYS A 22 -25.29 -18.62 10.48
N LEU A 23 -25.39 -17.40 11.00
CA LEU A 23 -25.88 -16.21 10.28
C LEU A 23 -24.80 -15.52 9.41
N ARG A 24 -23.57 -16.06 9.37
CA ARG A 24 -22.45 -15.54 8.58
C ARG A 24 -22.83 -15.27 7.11
N PRO A 25 -23.56 -16.12 6.37
CA PRO A 25 -23.92 -15.84 4.98
C PRO A 25 -24.84 -14.63 4.82
N ILE A 26 -25.48 -14.16 5.86
CA ILE A 26 -26.35 -12.96 5.83
C ILE A 26 -25.55 -11.70 6.16
N TRP A 27 -24.85 -11.68 7.30
CA TRP A 27 -24.17 -10.45 7.74
C TRP A 27 -22.83 -10.20 7.04
N LEU A 28 -22.12 -11.26 6.57
CA LEU A 28 -20.84 -11.11 5.90
C LEU A 28 -20.94 -10.31 4.60
N PRO A 29 -21.89 -10.59 3.66
CA PRO A 29 -22.07 -9.78 2.47
C PRO A 29 -22.41 -8.32 2.80
N ILE A 30 -23.24 -8.08 3.80
CA ILE A 30 -23.60 -6.73 4.26
C ILE A 30 -22.37 -5.98 4.74
N CYS A 31 -21.54 -6.60 5.60
CA CYS A 31 -20.30 -6.00 6.07
C CYS A 31 -19.31 -5.73 4.93
N LEU A 32 -19.22 -6.63 3.95
CA LEU A 32 -18.36 -6.44 2.78
C LEU A 32 -18.84 -5.28 1.90
N ILE A 33 -20.15 -5.14 1.68
CA ILE A 33 -20.72 -4.01 0.95
C ILE A 33 -20.46 -2.71 1.69
N ILE A 34 -20.74 -2.66 3.01
CA ILE A 34 -20.44 -1.48 3.83
C ILE A 34 -18.95 -1.14 3.77
N GLY A 35 -18.07 -2.15 3.88
CA GLY A 35 -16.63 -1.97 3.75
C GLY A 35 -16.23 -1.36 2.41
N LYS A 36 -16.75 -1.90 1.29
CA LYS A 36 -16.49 -1.36 -0.05
C LYS A 36 -16.97 0.09 -0.20
N VAL A 37 -18.13 0.42 0.35
CA VAL A 37 -18.67 1.80 0.32
C VAL A 37 -17.82 2.74 1.18
N LEU A 38 -17.26 2.27 2.31
CA LEU A 38 -16.45 3.10 3.20
C LEU A 38 -15.01 3.33 2.70
N ILE A 39 -14.49 2.48 1.81
CA ILE A 39 -13.12 2.63 1.25
C ILE A 39 -12.88 4.03 0.68
N PRO A 40 -13.71 4.57 -0.25
CA PRO A 40 -13.47 5.91 -0.81
C PRO A 40 -13.50 7.01 0.26
N PHE A 41 -14.33 6.88 1.30
CA PHE A 41 -14.34 7.83 2.41
C PHE A 41 -13.06 7.75 3.25
N GLY A 42 -12.54 6.54 3.48
CA GLY A 42 -11.26 6.34 4.16
C GLY A 42 -10.09 6.95 3.38
N ILE A 43 -10.02 6.70 2.07
CA ILE A 43 -9.02 7.29 1.18
C ILE A 43 -9.13 8.82 1.16
N ALA A 44 -10.36 9.35 1.03
CA ALA A 44 -10.61 10.78 1.04
C ALA A 44 -10.20 11.43 2.38
N ALA A 45 -10.50 10.78 3.50
CA ALA A 45 -10.10 11.23 4.83
C ALA A 45 -8.57 11.24 4.98
N PHE A 46 -7.89 10.22 4.49
CA PHE A 46 -6.43 10.13 4.50
C PHE A 46 -5.79 11.24 3.64
N ILE A 47 -6.27 11.45 2.41
CA ILE A 47 -5.79 12.53 1.53
C ILE A 47 -6.05 13.90 2.18
N SER A 48 -7.24 14.11 2.74
CA SER A 48 -7.58 15.35 3.46
C SER A 48 -6.64 15.58 4.64
N TYR A 49 -6.33 14.54 5.38
CA TYR A 49 -5.39 14.60 6.49
C TYR A 49 -3.97 14.97 6.04
N LEU A 50 -3.49 14.43 4.91
CA LEU A 50 -2.18 14.78 4.34
C LEU A 50 -2.14 16.24 3.87
N LEU A 51 -3.21 16.70 3.19
CA LEU A 51 -3.27 18.03 2.58
C LEU A 51 -3.62 19.14 3.58
N HIS A 52 -4.26 18.80 4.70
CA HIS A 52 -4.73 19.77 5.71
C HIS A 52 -3.65 20.79 6.15
N PRO A 53 -2.42 20.38 6.55
CA PRO A 53 -1.40 21.34 6.98
C PRO A 53 -0.92 22.25 5.86
N VAL A 54 -0.99 21.82 4.60
CA VAL A 54 -0.64 22.64 3.43
C VAL A 54 -1.71 23.70 3.21
N VAL A 55 -3.00 23.32 3.33
CA VAL A 55 -4.13 24.26 3.28
C VAL A 55 -4.03 25.30 4.38
N GLU A 56 -3.73 24.91 5.62
CA GLU A 56 -3.57 25.83 6.74
C GLU A 56 -2.42 26.83 6.51
N LYS A 57 -1.27 26.36 6.02
CA LYS A 57 -0.14 27.25 5.69
C LYS A 57 -0.50 28.29 4.63
N LEU A 58 -1.28 27.93 3.60
CA LEU A 58 -1.75 28.88 2.58
C LEU A 58 -2.76 29.86 3.14
N GLN A 59 -3.65 29.40 4.01
CA GLN A 59 -4.61 30.25 4.69
C GLN A 59 -3.92 31.28 5.60
N GLN A 60 -2.86 30.88 6.33
CA GLN A 60 -2.05 31.79 7.15
C GLN A 60 -1.32 32.84 6.31
N LYS A 61 -1.07 32.60 5.02
CA LYS A 61 -0.51 33.60 4.08
C LYS A 61 -1.55 34.55 3.49
N GLY A 62 -2.80 34.51 3.99
CA GLY A 62 -3.86 35.47 3.61
C GLY A 62 -4.82 34.95 2.52
N LEU A 63 -4.68 33.73 2.04
CA LEU A 63 -5.61 33.16 1.08
C LEU A 63 -6.89 32.68 1.77
N ASN A 64 -8.04 32.88 1.12
CA ASN A 64 -9.31 32.34 1.58
C ASN A 64 -9.25 30.80 1.59
N ARG A 65 -9.87 30.16 2.61
CA ARG A 65 -9.84 28.71 2.79
C ARG A 65 -10.26 27.94 1.52
N SER A 66 -11.35 28.36 0.88
CA SER A 66 -11.84 27.72 -0.35
C SER A 66 -10.84 27.83 -1.50
N LEU A 67 -10.20 28.99 -1.68
CA LEU A 67 -9.17 29.19 -2.70
C LEU A 67 -7.93 28.36 -2.41
N SER A 68 -7.50 28.28 -1.15
CA SER A 68 -6.36 27.43 -0.73
C SER A 68 -6.62 25.96 -1.04
N ILE A 69 -7.85 25.50 -0.78
CA ILE A 69 -8.24 24.11 -1.09
C ILE A 69 -8.25 23.88 -2.60
N ILE A 70 -8.88 24.74 -3.39
CA ILE A 70 -8.95 24.60 -4.86
C ILE A 70 -7.55 24.59 -5.47
N LEU A 71 -6.65 25.49 -5.03
CA LEU A 71 -5.29 25.56 -5.53
C LEU A 71 -4.54 24.25 -5.28
N ILE A 72 -4.60 23.74 -4.04
CA ILE A 72 -3.93 22.47 -3.69
C ILE A 72 -4.57 21.32 -4.43
N TYR A 73 -5.87 21.34 -4.62
CA TYR A 73 -6.61 20.32 -5.37
C TYR A 73 -6.17 20.23 -6.82
N VAL A 74 -6.12 21.37 -7.50
CA VAL A 74 -5.64 21.43 -8.89
C VAL A 74 -4.20 20.95 -8.98
N LEU A 75 -3.34 21.36 -8.04
CA LEU A 75 -1.95 20.94 -8.02
C LEU A 75 -1.80 19.44 -7.70
N PHE A 76 -2.49 18.94 -6.69
CA PHE A 76 -2.37 17.56 -6.25
C PHE A 76 -3.07 16.58 -7.20
N PHE A 77 -4.39 16.75 -7.40
CA PHE A 77 -5.13 15.84 -8.26
C PHE A 77 -4.83 16.02 -9.75
N GLY A 78 -4.55 17.27 -10.17
CA GLY A 78 -4.07 17.55 -11.52
C GLY A 78 -2.68 16.97 -11.77
N GLY A 79 -1.76 17.13 -10.82
CA GLY A 79 -0.41 16.54 -10.89
C GLY A 79 -0.44 15.03 -10.87
N VAL A 80 -1.18 14.42 -9.94
CA VAL A 80 -1.34 12.96 -9.85
C VAL A 80 -2.04 12.42 -11.10
N GLY A 81 -3.13 13.05 -11.56
CA GLY A 81 -3.84 12.65 -12.78
C GLY A 81 -2.95 12.74 -14.02
N PHE A 82 -2.14 13.79 -14.15
CA PHE A 82 -1.18 13.92 -15.24
C PHE A 82 -0.08 12.86 -15.15
N ALA A 83 0.43 12.58 -13.95
CA ALA A 83 1.43 11.54 -13.75
C ALA A 83 0.88 10.15 -14.12
N ILE A 84 -0.35 9.82 -13.68
CA ILE A 84 -1.04 8.57 -14.04
C ILE A 84 -1.25 8.50 -15.56
N TYR A 85 -1.75 9.57 -16.19
CA TYR A 85 -1.96 9.62 -17.64
C TYR A 85 -0.69 9.34 -18.44
N LYS A 86 0.46 9.85 -18.01
CA LYS A 86 1.76 9.60 -18.64
C LYS A 86 2.37 8.25 -18.32
N ALA A 87 2.21 7.79 -17.07
CA ALA A 87 2.79 6.54 -16.59
C ALA A 87 1.98 5.31 -17.07
N MET A 88 0.65 5.42 -17.14
CA MET A 88 -0.25 4.30 -17.45
C MET A 88 0.11 3.55 -18.75
N PRO A 89 0.33 4.22 -19.90
CA PRO A 89 0.70 3.51 -21.13
C PRO A 89 2.04 2.80 -21.03
N VAL A 90 2.98 3.31 -20.23
CA VAL A 90 4.27 2.66 -19.99
C VAL A 90 4.10 1.45 -19.09
N ILE A 91 3.34 1.60 -17.99
CA ILE A 91 3.05 0.50 -17.07
C ILE A 91 2.33 -0.66 -17.79
N MET A 92 1.34 -0.34 -18.64
CA MET A 92 0.62 -1.35 -19.40
C MET A 92 1.53 -2.12 -20.34
N ARG A 93 2.42 -1.42 -21.07
CA ARG A 93 3.42 -2.06 -21.94
C ARG A 93 4.41 -2.91 -21.14
N GLU A 94 4.94 -2.39 -20.03
CA GLU A 94 5.86 -3.13 -19.18
C GLU A 94 5.20 -4.39 -18.60
N LEU A 95 3.91 -4.31 -18.23
CA LEU A 95 3.15 -5.43 -17.71
C LEU A 95 2.87 -6.48 -18.81
N GLU A 96 2.48 -6.04 -20.00
CA GLU A 96 2.23 -6.91 -21.16
C GLU A 96 3.52 -7.61 -21.61
N ASP A 97 4.64 -6.86 -21.73
CA ASP A 97 5.95 -7.41 -22.04
C ASP A 97 6.43 -8.42 -20.98
N LEU A 98 6.19 -8.13 -19.69
CA LEU A 98 6.52 -9.05 -18.60
C LEU A 98 5.78 -10.36 -18.74
N MET A 99 4.50 -10.32 -19.09
CA MET A 99 3.67 -11.51 -19.29
C MET A 99 4.09 -12.32 -20.50
N MET A 100 4.37 -11.66 -21.61
CA MET A 100 4.87 -12.34 -22.82
C MET A 100 6.26 -12.97 -22.58
N SER A 101 7.04 -12.38 -21.69
CA SER A 101 8.38 -12.87 -21.33
C SER A 101 8.35 -13.95 -20.23
N THR A 102 7.19 -14.24 -19.62
CA THR A 102 7.08 -15.21 -18.53
C THR A 102 7.64 -16.59 -18.88
N PRO A 103 7.40 -17.19 -20.07
CA PRO A 103 8.00 -18.48 -20.43
C PRO A 103 9.53 -18.42 -20.46
N TYR A 104 10.10 -17.37 -21.04
CA TYR A 104 11.54 -17.17 -21.09
C TYR A 104 12.17 -16.94 -19.72
N LEU A 105 11.45 -16.21 -18.84
CA LEU A 105 11.87 -16.02 -17.46
C LEU A 105 11.82 -17.33 -16.66
N ALA A 106 10.85 -18.20 -16.94
CA ALA A 106 10.73 -19.51 -16.32
C ALA A 106 11.90 -20.44 -16.71
N ASP A 107 12.33 -20.42 -17.97
CA ASP A 107 13.49 -21.20 -18.43
C ASP A 107 14.78 -20.69 -17.75
N GLN A 108 15.00 -19.38 -17.73
CA GLN A 108 16.14 -18.79 -17.04
C GLN A 108 16.13 -19.01 -15.52
N TYR A 109 14.95 -19.03 -14.95
CA TYR A 109 14.77 -19.32 -13.54
C TYR A 109 15.16 -20.76 -13.20
N THR A 110 14.81 -21.75 -14.05
CA THR A 110 15.27 -23.14 -13.88
C THR A 110 16.78 -23.27 -13.96
N ASP A 111 17.44 -22.53 -14.83
CA ASP A 111 18.91 -22.46 -14.90
C ASP A 111 19.51 -21.89 -13.61
N ILE A 112 18.92 -20.80 -13.07
CA ILE A 112 19.36 -20.22 -11.81
C ILE A 112 19.16 -21.20 -10.65
N LEU A 113 18.04 -21.92 -10.61
CA LEU A 113 17.79 -22.96 -9.61
C LEU A 113 18.80 -24.10 -9.68
N GLN A 114 19.20 -24.53 -10.88
CA GLN A 114 20.24 -25.51 -11.07
C GLN A 114 21.58 -25.02 -10.49
N VAL A 115 21.98 -23.80 -10.80
CA VAL A 115 23.20 -23.18 -10.25
C VAL A 115 23.15 -23.05 -8.71
N ILE A 116 22.00 -22.68 -8.17
CA ILE A 116 21.81 -22.62 -6.70
C ILE A 116 21.92 -24.04 -6.12
N ASN A 117 21.26 -25.02 -6.67
CA ASN A 117 21.29 -26.41 -6.21
C ASN A 117 22.70 -26.98 -6.30
N GLU A 118 23.45 -26.73 -7.37
CA GLU A 118 24.84 -27.16 -7.51
C GLU A 118 25.74 -26.53 -6.42
N LYS A 119 25.61 -25.21 -6.20
CA LYS A 119 26.41 -24.50 -5.18
C LYS A 119 26.00 -24.83 -3.76
N THR A 120 24.76 -25.16 -3.51
CA THR A 120 24.25 -25.52 -2.19
C THR A 120 24.29 -27.03 -1.91
N SER A 121 24.64 -27.85 -2.89
CA SER A 121 24.73 -29.32 -2.75
C SER A 121 25.68 -29.78 -1.63
N SER A 122 26.69 -28.96 -1.32
CA SER A 122 27.62 -29.19 -0.21
C SER A 122 27.13 -28.70 1.16
N TRP A 123 25.95 -28.02 1.21
CA TRP A 123 25.42 -27.48 2.45
C TRP A 123 24.58 -28.54 3.20
N PRO A 124 24.42 -28.40 4.54
CA PRO A 124 23.54 -29.27 5.30
C PRO A 124 22.11 -29.28 4.74
N ILE A 125 21.48 -30.46 4.67
CA ILE A 125 20.15 -30.70 4.08
C ILE A 125 19.08 -29.72 4.63
N GLN A 126 19.21 -29.33 5.90
CA GLN A 126 18.31 -28.38 6.56
C GLN A 126 18.35 -26.98 5.93
N PHE A 127 19.50 -26.54 5.40
CA PHE A 127 19.61 -25.25 4.70
C PHE A 127 19.10 -25.35 3.27
N GLN A 128 19.35 -26.48 2.60
CA GLN A 128 18.84 -26.71 1.25
C GLN A 128 17.30 -26.69 1.23
N SER A 129 16.64 -27.39 2.17
CA SER A 129 15.18 -27.40 2.27
C SER A 129 14.60 -26.02 2.54
N ARG A 130 15.25 -25.20 3.38
CA ARG A 130 14.81 -23.83 3.66
C ARG A 130 14.91 -22.90 2.46
N ILE A 131 15.98 -23.05 1.68
CA ILE A 131 16.15 -22.28 0.44
C ILE A 131 15.05 -22.69 -0.54
N GLN A 132 14.79 -23.98 -0.71
CA GLN A 132 13.76 -24.49 -1.61
C GLN A 132 12.36 -24.04 -1.17
N GLU A 133 12.03 -24.10 0.11
CA GLU A 133 10.77 -23.59 0.67
C GLU A 133 10.61 -22.08 0.41
N ALA A 134 11.67 -21.31 0.58
CA ALA A 134 11.66 -19.87 0.31
C ALA A 134 11.42 -19.58 -1.18
N ILE A 135 12.09 -20.31 -2.08
CA ILE A 135 11.94 -20.19 -3.51
C ILE A 135 10.48 -20.43 -3.92
N VAL A 136 9.90 -21.57 -3.55
CA VAL A 136 8.50 -21.93 -3.86
C VAL A 136 7.54 -20.88 -3.28
N PHE A 137 7.77 -20.42 -2.06
CA PHE A 137 6.95 -19.37 -1.45
C PHE A 137 6.97 -18.07 -2.27
N PHE A 138 8.14 -17.67 -2.78
CA PHE A 138 8.26 -16.47 -3.62
C PHE A 138 7.61 -16.64 -4.99
N GLU A 139 7.75 -17.82 -5.62
CA GLU A 139 7.07 -18.14 -6.88
C GLU A 139 5.56 -17.96 -6.78
N GLU A 140 4.94 -18.66 -5.83
CA GLU A 140 3.50 -18.58 -5.62
C GLU A 140 3.04 -17.14 -5.36
N ARG A 141 3.84 -16.35 -4.62
CA ARG A 141 3.48 -14.97 -4.31
C ARG A 141 3.62 -14.04 -5.51
N ILE A 142 4.64 -14.22 -6.33
CA ILE A 142 4.83 -13.43 -7.54
C ILE A 142 3.73 -13.74 -8.56
N GLU A 143 3.39 -15.02 -8.77
CA GLU A 143 2.30 -15.42 -9.65
C GLU A 143 0.97 -14.78 -9.24
N VAL A 144 0.60 -14.90 -7.95
CA VAL A 144 -0.61 -14.27 -7.40
C VAL A 144 -0.58 -12.75 -7.55
N LEU A 145 0.57 -12.11 -7.32
CA LEU A 145 0.69 -10.65 -7.48
C LEU A 145 0.51 -10.22 -8.93
N LEU A 146 1.10 -10.93 -9.88
CA LEU A 146 0.96 -10.64 -11.31
C LEU A 146 -0.48 -10.86 -11.79
N MET A 147 -1.11 -11.97 -11.42
CA MET A 147 -2.51 -12.24 -11.75
C MET A 147 -3.45 -11.18 -11.19
N ASN A 148 -3.27 -10.81 -9.91
CA ASN A 148 -4.08 -9.76 -9.28
C ASN A 148 -3.82 -8.39 -9.94
N ALA A 149 -2.56 -8.05 -10.27
CA ALA A 149 -2.24 -6.79 -10.93
C ALA A 149 -2.95 -6.66 -12.27
N MET A 150 -3.05 -7.76 -13.03
CA MET A 150 -3.81 -7.78 -14.28
C MET A 150 -5.30 -7.65 -14.07
N GLU A 151 -5.86 -8.41 -13.14
CA GLU A 151 -7.29 -8.32 -12.82
C GLU A 151 -7.65 -6.88 -12.44
N TYR A 152 -6.85 -6.22 -11.59
CA TYR A 152 -7.04 -4.82 -11.24
C TYR A 152 -6.84 -3.87 -12.43
N ALA A 153 -5.89 -4.16 -13.33
CA ALA A 153 -5.67 -3.35 -14.53
C ALA A 153 -6.87 -3.39 -15.49
N VAL A 154 -7.52 -4.54 -15.62
CA VAL A 154 -8.75 -4.70 -16.43
C VAL A 154 -9.96 -4.04 -15.77
N GLN A 155 -10.01 -4.01 -14.42
CA GLN A 155 -11.09 -3.39 -13.65
C GLN A 155 -10.94 -1.87 -13.47
N LEU A 156 -9.92 -1.23 -14.08
CA LEU A 156 -9.72 0.22 -13.99
C LEU A 156 -10.96 1.07 -14.30
N PRO A 157 -11.86 0.72 -15.25
CA PRO A 157 -13.09 1.46 -15.47
C PRO A 157 -14.00 1.52 -14.24
N ASP A 158 -14.05 0.49 -13.42
CA ASP A 158 -14.86 0.45 -12.20
C ASP A 158 -14.35 1.42 -11.13
N PHE A 159 -13.08 1.81 -11.21
CA PHE A 159 -12.48 2.82 -10.33
C PHE A 159 -12.82 4.27 -10.72
N ILE A 160 -13.46 4.52 -11.87
CA ILE A 160 -13.85 5.88 -12.30
C ILE A 160 -14.72 6.54 -11.22
N LEU A 161 -15.65 5.80 -10.65
CA LEU A 161 -16.53 6.28 -9.57
C LEU A 161 -15.73 6.64 -8.31
N LEU A 162 -14.70 5.84 -7.99
CA LEU A 162 -13.76 6.12 -6.91
C LEU A 162 -12.95 7.39 -7.18
N PHE A 163 -12.44 7.56 -8.41
CA PHE A 163 -11.69 8.75 -8.84
C PHE A 163 -12.52 10.03 -8.80
N ALA A 164 -13.83 9.96 -9.01
CA ALA A 164 -14.72 11.12 -8.89
C ALA A 164 -15.13 11.38 -7.43
N LEU A 165 -15.42 10.31 -6.67
CA LEU A 165 -15.93 10.41 -5.30
C LEU A 165 -14.85 10.84 -4.30
N VAL A 166 -13.65 10.29 -4.40
CA VAL A 166 -12.54 10.58 -3.47
C VAL A 166 -12.18 12.08 -3.44
N PRO A 167 -11.93 12.76 -4.57
CA PRO A 167 -11.71 14.20 -4.57
C PRO A 167 -12.89 14.98 -3.99
N LEU A 168 -14.12 14.62 -4.37
CA LEU A 168 -15.31 15.31 -3.87
C LEU A 168 -15.43 15.23 -2.36
N VAL A 169 -15.34 14.03 -1.79
CA VAL A 169 -15.42 13.81 -0.33
C VAL A 169 -14.25 14.50 0.37
N ALA A 170 -13.03 14.37 -0.15
CA ALA A 170 -11.86 15.01 0.43
C ALA A 170 -11.98 16.54 0.42
N PHE A 171 -12.58 17.14 -0.61
CA PHE A 171 -12.88 18.59 -0.64
C PHE A 171 -13.78 19.00 0.53
N TYR A 172 -14.89 18.29 0.73
CA TYR A 172 -15.80 18.60 1.83
C TYR A 172 -15.15 18.36 3.20
N LEU A 173 -14.38 17.28 3.35
CA LEU A 173 -13.64 17.04 4.58
C LEU A 173 -12.63 18.16 4.91
N LEU A 174 -11.92 18.69 3.91
CA LEU A 174 -11.01 19.82 4.09
C LEU A 174 -11.77 21.12 4.36
N LYS A 175 -12.84 21.38 3.61
CA LYS A 175 -13.63 22.61 3.74
C LYS A 175 -14.30 22.69 5.11
N ASP A 176 -14.96 21.62 5.50
CA ASP A 176 -15.81 21.55 6.69
C ASP A 176 -15.08 20.94 7.91
N TRP A 177 -13.74 20.93 7.89
CA TRP A 177 -12.91 20.36 8.96
C TRP A 177 -13.31 20.81 10.39
N PHE A 178 -13.62 22.11 10.56
CA PHE A 178 -14.07 22.64 11.84
C PHE A 178 -15.43 22.12 12.26
N LEU A 179 -16.36 21.94 11.32
CA LEU A 179 -17.68 21.36 11.59
C LEU A 179 -17.55 19.91 12.01
N ILE A 180 -16.71 19.14 11.33
CA ILE A 180 -16.43 17.73 11.64
C ILE A 180 -15.83 17.61 13.03
N LYS A 181 -14.83 18.44 13.35
CA LYS A 181 -14.21 18.47 14.68
C LYS A 181 -15.21 18.85 15.78
N LYS A 182 -16.09 19.81 15.52
CA LYS A 182 -17.16 20.22 16.43
C LYS A 182 -18.20 19.11 16.62
N ALA A 183 -18.58 18.44 15.54
CA ALA A 183 -19.51 17.29 15.60
C ALA A 183 -18.92 16.14 16.41
N ALA A 184 -17.66 15.76 16.16
CA ALA A 184 -16.96 14.74 16.92
C ALA A 184 -16.86 15.11 18.42
N TRP A 185 -16.58 16.40 18.70
CA TRP A 185 -16.57 16.90 20.07
C TRP A 185 -17.92 16.76 20.76
N ASN A 186 -19.00 17.09 20.08
CA ASN A 186 -20.35 17.01 20.63
C ASN A 186 -20.84 15.57 20.85
N LEU A 187 -20.45 14.65 19.97
CA LEU A 187 -20.77 13.22 20.08
C LEU A 187 -19.97 12.54 21.19
N THR A 188 -18.83 13.09 21.59
CA THR A 188 -18.00 12.50 22.65
C THR A 188 -18.59 12.78 24.03
N PRO A 189 -18.81 11.73 24.87
CA PRO A 189 -19.32 11.90 26.23
C PRO A 189 -18.43 12.80 27.08
N ASN A 190 -19.04 13.66 27.91
CA ASN A 190 -18.33 14.67 28.71
C ASN A 190 -17.22 14.08 29.60
N LYS A 191 -17.43 12.84 30.12
CA LYS A 191 -16.47 12.14 31.01
C LYS A 191 -15.12 11.89 30.36
N VAL A 192 -15.09 11.58 29.04
CA VAL A 192 -13.86 11.22 28.32
C VAL A 192 -13.39 12.32 27.34
N ARG A 193 -14.16 13.40 27.20
CA ARG A 193 -13.91 14.47 26.22
C ARG A 193 -12.55 15.12 26.36
N ARG A 194 -12.11 15.45 27.57
CA ARG A 194 -10.79 16.08 27.81
C ARG A 194 -9.65 15.10 27.52
N GLN A 195 -9.75 13.88 28.00
CA GLN A 195 -8.73 12.83 27.78
C GLN A 195 -8.66 12.44 26.30
N GLY A 196 -9.80 12.29 25.63
CA GLY A 196 -9.87 12.00 24.21
C GLY A 196 -9.25 13.11 23.33
N ALA A 197 -9.51 14.38 23.69
CA ALA A 197 -8.92 15.52 22.97
C ALA A 197 -7.41 15.65 23.18
N SER A 198 -6.90 15.34 24.38
CA SER A 198 -5.45 15.29 24.63
C SER A 198 -4.81 14.15 23.86
N PHE A 199 -5.38 12.95 23.97
CA PHE A 199 -4.92 11.77 23.25
C PHE A 199 -4.88 11.96 21.74
N MET A 200 -5.94 12.57 21.14
CA MET A 200 -5.94 12.88 19.70
C MET A 200 -4.87 13.91 19.32
N ARG A 201 -4.59 14.89 20.16
CA ARG A 201 -3.49 15.84 19.92
C ARG A 201 -2.12 15.17 19.96
N ASP A 202 -1.93 14.27 20.90
CA ASP A 202 -0.66 13.56 21.07
C ASP A 202 -0.44 12.59 19.89
N ILE A 203 -1.49 11.90 19.44
CA ILE A 203 -1.48 11.09 18.21
C ILE A 203 -1.15 11.96 17.01
N GLU A 204 -1.83 13.09 16.82
CA GLU A 204 -1.61 13.98 15.69
C GLU A 204 -0.17 14.52 15.66
N LYS A 205 0.37 14.87 16.82
CA LYS A 205 1.74 15.37 16.93
C LYS A 205 2.79 14.29 16.66
N SER A 206 2.59 13.07 17.15
CA SER A 206 3.57 12.00 17.05
C SER A 206 3.45 11.21 15.74
N LEU A 207 2.25 10.75 15.39
CA LEU A 207 2.01 9.93 14.21
C LEU A 207 1.80 10.75 12.93
N GLY A 208 1.20 11.95 13.06
CA GLY A 208 0.85 12.74 11.89
C GLY A 208 2.05 13.22 11.07
N SER A 209 3.12 13.64 11.72
CA SER A 209 4.36 14.01 11.05
C SER A 209 5.07 12.80 10.46
N TYR A 210 5.07 11.68 11.18
CA TYR A 210 5.63 10.43 10.72
C TYR A 210 4.92 9.92 9.46
N ILE A 211 3.58 9.79 9.48
CA ILE A 211 2.80 9.31 8.32
C ILE A 211 3.04 10.18 7.09
N ARG A 212 3.03 11.51 7.24
CA ARG A 212 3.30 12.42 6.13
C ARG A 212 4.73 12.29 5.60
N GLY A 213 5.70 12.14 6.49
CA GLY A 213 7.09 11.86 6.13
C GLY A 213 7.20 10.55 5.36
N GLN A 214 6.61 9.48 5.88
CA GLN A 214 6.66 8.15 5.27
C GLN A 214 6.05 8.13 3.86
N VAL A 215 4.89 8.74 3.66
CA VAL A 215 4.28 8.85 2.31
C VAL A 215 5.20 9.59 1.33
N LEU A 216 5.84 10.68 1.80
CA LEU A 216 6.78 11.43 0.97
C LEU A 216 8.02 10.59 0.65
N VAL A 217 8.58 9.90 1.62
CA VAL A 217 9.73 9.00 1.44
C VAL A 217 9.40 7.87 0.46
N CYS A 218 8.24 7.21 0.62
CA CYS A 218 7.77 6.17 -0.32
C CYS A 218 7.71 6.70 -1.76
N PHE A 219 7.18 7.90 -1.94
CA PHE A 219 7.11 8.53 -3.26
C PHE A 219 8.51 8.83 -3.83
N ILE A 220 9.39 9.44 -3.03
CA ILE A 220 10.76 9.77 -3.46
C ILE A 220 11.54 8.50 -3.79
N ILE A 221 11.50 7.48 -2.94
CA ILE A 221 12.20 6.21 -3.16
C ILE A 221 11.65 5.50 -4.39
N GLY A 222 10.32 5.48 -4.58
CA GLY A 222 9.71 4.91 -5.78
C GLY A 222 10.19 5.58 -7.07
N VAL A 223 10.20 6.91 -7.11
CA VAL A 223 10.67 7.69 -8.26
C VAL A 223 12.17 7.49 -8.49
N LEU A 224 12.99 7.60 -7.44
CA LEU A 224 14.43 7.39 -7.54
C LEU A 224 14.78 5.97 -7.98
N SER A 225 14.09 4.96 -7.44
CA SER A 225 14.26 3.56 -7.86
C SER A 225 13.95 3.40 -9.35
N ALA A 226 12.80 3.93 -9.82
CA ALA A 226 12.44 3.87 -11.23
C ALA A 226 13.52 4.50 -12.14
N ILE A 227 14.01 5.69 -11.78
CA ILE A 227 15.03 6.40 -12.54
C ILE A 227 16.35 5.62 -12.53
N LEU A 228 16.82 5.17 -11.37
CA LEU A 228 18.10 4.46 -11.24
C LEU A 228 18.07 3.11 -11.95
N LEU A 229 16.97 2.35 -11.84
CA LEU A 229 16.78 1.10 -12.56
C LEU A 229 16.73 1.32 -14.07
N TRP A 230 16.10 2.41 -14.53
CA TRP A 230 16.07 2.79 -15.91
C TRP A 230 17.48 3.14 -16.44
N VAL A 231 18.29 3.90 -15.69
CA VAL A 231 19.67 4.27 -16.05
C VAL A 231 20.57 3.05 -16.22
N ILE A 232 20.39 2.02 -15.39
CA ILE A 232 21.14 0.75 -15.52
C ILE A 232 20.50 -0.23 -16.52
N HIS A 233 19.47 0.22 -17.26
CA HIS A 233 18.77 -0.54 -18.30
C HIS A 233 18.12 -1.84 -17.79
N VAL A 234 17.60 -1.83 -16.55
CA VAL A 234 16.76 -2.92 -16.04
C VAL A 234 15.40 -2.83 -16.71
N LYS A 235 14.92 -3.96 -17.25
CA LYS A 235 13.57 -4.06 -17.81
C LYS A 235 12.53 -3.76 -16.72
N TYR A 236 11.39 -3.20 -17.12
CA TYR A 236 10.25 -2.92 -16.20
C TYR A 236 10.61 -1.95 -15.06
N SER A 237 11.49 -0.99 -15.35
CA SER A 237 12.04 -0.08 -14.35
C SER A 237 10.95 0.78 -13.66
N LEU A 238 9.92 1.22 -14.40
CA LEU A 238 8.82 1.99 -13.83
C LEU A 238 7.93 1.14 -12.94
N LEU A 239 7.57 -0.06 -13.39
CA LEU A 239 6.78 -1.02 -12.61
C LEU A 239 7.51 -1.39 -11.30
N LEU A 240 8.80 -1.72 -11.41
CA LEU A 240 9.62 -2.06 -10.25
C LEU A 240 9.78 -0.89 -9.29
N GLY A 241 9.97 0.33 -9.78
CA GLY A 241 10.03 1.54 -8.95
C GLY A 241 8.72 1.79 -8.19
N ILE A 242 7.57 1.55 -8.81
CA ILE A 242 6.26 1.64 -8.16
C ILE A 242 6.14 0.57 -7.06
N ILE A 243 6.53 -0.67 -7.34
CA ILE A 243 6.51 -1.77 -6.36
C ILE A 243 7.38 -1.41 -5.16
N ILE A 244 8.63 -0.97 -5.38
CA ILE A 244 9.56 -0.56 -4.32
C ILE A 244 8.97 0.61 -3.51
N GLY A 245 8.40 1.62 -4.16
CA GLY A 245 7.78 2.75 -3.48
C GLY A 245 6.58 2.36 -2.63
N ILE A 246 5.69 1.49 -3.13
CA ILE A 246 4.50 1.03 -2.39
C ILE A 246 4.92 0.14 -1.21
N THR A 247 5.83 -0.80 -1.43
CA THR A 247 6.28 -1.70 -0.37
C THR A 247 7.01 -0.95 0.74
N ASN A 248 7.64 0.17 0.44
CA ASN A 248 8.35 1.02 1.40
C ASN A 248 7.45 1.66 2.47
N VAL A 249 6.11 1.52 2.35
CA VAL A 249 5.18 1.85 3.45
C VAL A 249 5.46 1.02 4.71
N ILE A 250 6.06 -0.14 4.56
CA ILE A 250 6.49 -0.98 5.70
C ILE A 250 7.99 -0.74 5.93
N PRO A 251 8.37 0.04 6.98
CA PRO A 251 9.77 0.35 7.24
C PRO A 251 10.62 -0.92 7.37
N TYR A 252 11.82 -0.89 6.86
CA TYR A 252 12.82 -1.97 6.84
C TYR A 252 12.46 -3.19 5.97
N PHE A 253 11.21 -3.63 5.97
CA PHE A 253 10.76 -4.78 5.17
C PHE A 253 10.38 -4.39 3.75
N GLY A 254 9.87 -3.18 3.56
CA GLY A 254 9.43 -2.69 2.26
C GLY A 254 10.50 -2.80 1.18
N PRO A 255 11.71 -2.25 1.40
CA PRO A 255 12.81 -2.35 0.43
C PRO A 255 13.22 -3.79 0.13
N ILE A 256 13.20 -4.68 1.11
CA ILE A 256 13.51 -6.10 0.91
C ILE A 256 12.45 -6.75 0.02
N ILE A 257 11.17 -6.53 0.33
CA ILE A 257 10.05 -7.07 -0.45
C ILE A 257 10.07 -6.53 -1.88
N GLY A 258 10.34 -5.22 -2.04
CA GLY A 258 10.41 -4.57 -3.35
C GLY A 258 11.66 -4.94 -4.15
N ALA A 259 12.77 -5.29 -3.48
CA ALA A 259 14.00 -5.74 -4.13
C ALA A 259 13.83 -7.12 -4.79
N VAL A 260 13.02 -8.00 -4.23
CA VAL A 260 12.87 -9.39 -4.74
C VAL A 260 12.52 -9.43 -6.22
N PRO A 261 11.42 -8.81 -6.70
CA PRO A 261 11.09 -8.82 -8.11
C PRO A 261 12.16 -8.12 -8.97
N ALA A 262 12.79 -7.07 -8.47
CA ALA A 262 13.83 -6.35 -9.20
C ALA A 262 15.10 -7.21 -9.38
N ILE A 263 15.50 -7.94 -8.33
CA ILE A 263 16.65 -8.87 -8.38
C ILE A 263 16.35 -10.04 -9.32
N LEU A 264 15.14 -10.61 -9.30
CA LEU A 264 14.76 -11.72 -10.17
C LEU A 264 14.79 -11.32 -11.65
N ILE A 265 14.25 -10.14 -11.99
CA ILE A 265 14.29 -9.62 -13.37
C ILE A 265 15.73 -9.30 -13.80
N ALA A 266 16.54 -8.74 -12.91
CA ALA A 266 17.95 -8.48 -13.20
C ALA A 266 18.74 -9.78 -13.36
N ALA A 267 18.46 -10.81 -12.58
CA ALA A 267 19.11 -12.12 -12.64
C ALA A 267 18.88 -12.82 -13.99
N ALA A 268 17.68 -12.68 -14.55
CA ALA A 268 17.37 -13.18 -15.88
C ALA A 268 18.13 -12.44 -17.00
N THR A 269 18.76 -11.29 -16.73
CA THR A 269 19.49 -10.54 -17.74
C THR A 269 21.00 -10.66 -17.56
N SER A 270 21.54 -10.36 -16.39
CA SER A 270 22.97 -10.53 -16.08
C SER A 270 23.28 -10.41 -14.59
N THR A 271 24.27 -11.17 -14.12
CA THR A 271 24.80 -11.08 -12.74
C THR A 271 25.26 -9.66 -12.39
N LYS A 272 25.78 -8.90 -13.35
CA LYS A 272 26.21 -7.52 -13.14
C LYS A 272 25.02 -6.62 -12.79
N GLN A 273 23.87 -6.81 -13.44
CA GLN A 273 22.66 -6.04 -13.12
C GLN A 273 22.13 -6.39 -11.73
N VAL A 274 22.21 -7.65 -11.29
CA VAL A 274 21.82 -8.05 -9.92
C VAL A 274 22.61 -7.25 -8.89
N ILE A 275 23.94 -7.15 -9.06
CA ILE A 275 24.78 -6.38 -8.14
C ILE A 275 24.35 -4.91 -8.10
N TRP A 276 24.12 -4.30 -9.26
CA TRP A 276 23.70 -2.89 -9.33
C TRP A 276 22.32 -2.67 -8.72
N VAL A 277 21.36 -3.57 -8.96
CA VAL A 277 20.04 -3.50 -8.35
C VAL A 277 20.14 -3.59 -6.83
N ALA A 278 20.94 -4.53 -6.31
CA ALA A 278 21.18 -4.62 -4.89
C ALA A 278 21.81 -3.34 -4.31
N VAL A 279 22.83 -2.78 -4.98
CA VAL A 279 23.47 -1.53 -4.56
C VAL A 279 22.45 -0.37 -4.57
N ILE A 280 21.61 -0.27 -5.59
CA ILE A 280 20.58 0.78 -5.67
C ILE A 280 19.56 0.64 -4.55
N VAL A 281 18.97 -0.54 -4.39
CA VAL A 281 17.91 -0.74 -3.38
C VAL A 281 18.44 -0.55 -1.97
N PHE A 282 19.59 -1.15 -1.64
CA PHE A 282 20.21 -0.97 -0.33
C PHE A 282 20.78 0.44 -0.16
N GLY A 283 21.32 1.06 -1.21
CA GLY A 283 21.79 2.43 -1.17
C GLY A 283 20.69 3.45 -0.90
N LEU A 284 19.52 3.28 -1.49
CA LEU A 284 18.35 4.12 -1.24
C LEU A 284 17.83 3.99 0.19
N GLN A 285 18.09 2.86 0.87
CA GLN A 285 17.75 2.66 2.27
C GLN A 285 18.47 3.65 3.21
N PHE A 286 19.66 4.11 2.82
CA PHE A 286 20.39 5.14 3.61
C PHE A 286 19.83 6.55 3.39
N VAL A 287 18.96 6.74 2.42
CA VAL A 287 18.26 8.03 2.17
C VAL A 287 16.99 8.14 3.02
N GLU A 288 16.47 7.02 3.48
CA GLU A 288 15.31 6.94 4.39
C GLU A 288 15.66 7.36 5.81
#